data_3edd4d81de5323a9b3c9ef14cdd260ba
#
_entry.id   3edd4d81de5323a9b3c9ef14cdd260ba
#
_cell.length_a   1.000
_cell.length_b   1.000
_cell.length_c   1.000
_cell.angle_alpha   90.00
_cell.angle_beta   90.00
_cell.angle_gamma   90.00
#
_symmetry.space_group_name_H-M   'P 1'
#
loop_
_entity.id
_entity.type
_entity.pdbx_description
1 polymer ?
#
loop_
_entity_poly.entity_id
_entity_poly.type
_entity_poly.pdbx_seq_one_letter_code
_entity_poly.pdbx_strand_id
1 'polypeptide(L)'
;MSGNAIALACRKLRDKALRIAGEALEADPRDLDITDGVVHVRGNPEAAIPLRTVAVLSNPLRYAFDEEAKRATQFAVAKPMDDPPVAPGEEPGLEGRDYYSPPRSTFAAGMHAAIVDVDPDTAEVRVLKYAVVHDCGRLINPRIVEGQIHGGVAQGIGGALYERMVYDGAGQLLNASFMDFLMPYATEIPHIETDHLETPSPLNPLGIKGAGEAGVIPVSAVIAAAIEDAEGIRIDAMPISPDEIFRLRLRAAAGDAEPLNRARGSVPS
;
A
#
# COMPACT_ATOMS: atom_id res chain seq x y z
N MET A 1 -8.96 1.78 -3.50
CA MET A 1 -10.29 2.45 -3.48
C MET A 1 -10.32 3.58 -2.44
N SER A 2 -10.04 3.31 -1.18
CA SER A 2 -10.14 4.30 -0.08
C SER A 2 -9.38 5.61 -0.32
N GLY A 3 -8.12 5.56 -0.79
CA GLY A 3 -7.34 6.77 -1.07
C GLY A 3 -7.99 7.71 -2.09
N ASN A 4 -8.58 7.16 -3.16
CA ASN A 4 -9.31 7.98 -4.14
C ASN A 4 -10.60 8.57 -3.55
N ALA A 5 -11.36 7.81 -2.74
CA ALA A 5 -12.56 8.32 -2.07
C ALA A 5 -12.20 9.46 -1.09
N ILE A 6 -11.14 9.29 -0.29
CA ILE A 6 -10.63 10.33 0.61
C ILE A 6 -10.21 11.58 -0.18
N ALA A 7 -9.46 11.42 -1.27
CA ALA A 7 -9.03 12.56 -2.08
C ALA A 7 -10.22 13.33 -2.69
N LEU A 8 -11.26 12.63 -3.12
CA LEU A 8 -12.50 13.25 -3.63
C LEU A 8 -13.26 13.96 -2.51
N ALA A 9 -13.41 13.33 -1.35
CA ALA A 9 -14.06 13.94 -0.18
C ALA A 9 -13.31 15.19 0.29
N CYS A 10 -11.98 15.14 0.35
CA CYS A 10 -11.14 16.28 0.70
C CYS A 10 -11.26 17.45 -0.29
N ARG A 11 -11.38 17.16 -1.60
CA ARG A 11 -11.61 18.22 -2.60
C ARG A 11 -12.96 18.91 -2.36
N LYS A 12 -14.04 18.17 -2.18
CA LYS A 12 -15.36 18.73 -1.85
C LYS A 12 -15.30 19.58 -0.58
N LEU A 13 -14.64 19.07 0.46
CA LEU A 13 -14.46 19.77 1.71
C LEU A 13 -13.66 21.07 1.52
N ARG A 14 -12.58 21.03 0.74
CA ARG A 14 -11.78 22.21 0.41
C ARG A 14 -12.61 23.26 -0.33
N ASP A 15 -13.35 22.86 -1.35
CA ASP A 15 -14.19 23.76 -2.14
C ASP A 15 -15.27 24.41 -1.27
N LYS A 16 -15.89 23.65 -0.36
CA LYS A 16 -16.83 24.16 0.63
C LYS A 16 -16.18 25.17 1.57
N ALA A 17 -14.99 24.84 2.11
CA ALA A 17 -14.27 25.75 3.00
C ALA A 17 -13.91 27.08 2.31
N LEU A 18 -13.42 27.01 1.08
CA LEU A 18 -13.08 28.20 0.30
C LEU A 18 -14.32 29.05 -0.03
N ARG A 19 -15.45 28.43 -0.34
CA ARG A 19 -16.71 29.15 -0.58
C ARG A 19 -17.17 29.92 0.67
N ILE A 20 -17.24 29.25 1.82
CA ILE A 20 -17.64 29.88 3.08
C ILE A 20 -16.67 30.99 3.49
N ALA A 21 -15.36 30.77 3.32
CA ALA A 21 -14.36 31.78 3.60
C ALA A 21 -14.44 32.95 2.61
N GLY A 22 -14.76 32.70 1.35
CA GLY A 22 -14.96 33.73 0.34
C GLY A 22 -16.09 34.72 0.69
N GLU A 23 -17.19 34.22 1.22
CA GLU A 23 -18.28 35.05 1.72
C GLU A 23 -17.83 35.92 2.93
N ALA A 24 -17.04 35.33 3.85
CA ALA A 24 -16.56 36.03 5.04
C ALA A 24 -15.47 37.06 4.73
N LEU A 25 -14.64 36.81 3.74
CA LEU A 25 -13.52 37.67 3.31
C LEU A 25 -13.92 38.63 2.16
N GLU A 26 -15.15 38.55 1.66
CA GLU A 26 -15.62 39.27 0.49
C GLU A 26 -14.71 39.09 -0.75
N ALA A 27 -14.25 37.86 -0.95
CA ALA A 27 -13.29 37.48 -1.99
C ALA A 27 -13.81 36.29 -2.83
N ASP A 28 -13.44 36.23 -4.10
CA ASP A 28 -13.78 35.07 -4.95
C ASP A 28 -13.08 33.81 -4.38
N PRO A 29 -13.77 32.69 -4.19
CA PRO A 29 -13.17 31.43 -3.74
C PRO A 29 -11.97 30.97 -4.59
N ARG A 30 -11.92 31.36 -5.87
CA ARG A 30 -10.80 31.06 -6.78
C ARG A 30 -9.53 31.83 -6.44
N ASP A 31 -9.63 32.94 -5.73
CA ASP A 31 -8.49 33.75 -5.28
C ASP A 31 -8.00 33.37 -3.88
N LEU A 32 -8.67 32.40 -3.25
CA LEU A 32 -8.30 31.91 -1.92
C LEU A 32 -7.39 30.68 -1.99
N ASP A 33 -6.60 30.50 -0.92
CA ASP A 33 -5.86 29.26 -0.68
C ASP A 33 -5.89 28.90 0.81
N ILE A 34 -5.55 27.65 1.13
CA ILE A 34 -5.47 27.14 2.50
C ILE A 34 -4.04 26.71 2.78
N THR A 35 -3.42 27.34 3.76
CA THR A 35 -2.06 27.01 4.20
C THR A 35 -2.04 26.98 5.73
N ASP A 36 -1.48 25.92 6.30
CA ASP A 36 -1.31 25.73 7.76
C ASP A 36 -2.59 25.99 8.58
N GLY A 37 -3.75 25.56 8.06
CA GLY A 37 -5.02 25.72 8.74
C GLY A 37 -5.60 27.13 8.68
N VAL A 38 -5.11 27.98 7.79
CA VAL A 38 -5.61 29.33 7.55
C VAL A 38 -6.03 29.47 6.09
N VAL A 39 -7.22 30.01 5.86
CA VAL A 39 -7.69 30.43 4.54
C VAL A 39 -7.29 31.87 4.33
N HIS A 40 -6.63 32.20 3.24
CA HIS A 40 -6.14 33.53 2.94
C HIS A 40 -6.34 33.88 1.46
N VAL A 41 -6.36 35.17 1.16
CA VAL A 41 -6.37 35.68 -0.22
C VAL A 41 -4.97 35.55 -0.80
N ARG A 42 -4.84 34.97 -1.99
CA ARG A 42 -3.55 34.86 -2.68
C ARG A 42 -2.95 36.24 -2.91
N GLY A 43 -1.71 36.42 -2.48
CA GLY A 43 -1.02 37.70 -2.56
C GLY A 43 -1.35 38.72 -1.46
N ASN A 44 -2.29 38.42 -0.57
CA ASN A 44 -2.61 39.24 0.60
C ASN A 44 -2.81 38.37 1.85
N PRO A 45 -1.76 37.95 2.54
CA PRO A 45 -1.84 37.08 3.70
C PRO A 45 -2.49 37.70 4.93
N GLU A 46 -2.67 39.04 4.97
CA GLU A 46 -3.40 39.73 6.05
C GLU A 46 -4.90 39.54 5.94
N ALA A 47 -5.44 39.39 4.71
CA ALA A 47 -6.84 39.02 4.47
C ALA A 47 -7.00 37.51 4.64
N ALA A 48 -7.15 37.08 5.88
CA ALA A 48 -7.13 35.67 6.24
C ALA A 48 -8.14 35.33 7.34
N ILE A 49 -8.59 34.08 7.36
CA ILE A 49 -9.49 33.53 8.36
C ILE A 49 -9.04 32.11 8.77
N PRO A 50 -8.90 31.80 10.05
CA PRO A 50 -8.58 30.45 10.50
C PRO A 50 -9.63 29.41 10.02
N LEU A 51 -9.18 28.23 9.61
CA LEU A 51 -10.08 27.15 9.19
C LEU A 51 -11.07 26.75 10.30
N ARG A 52 -10.67 26.85 11.57
CA ARG A 52 -11.56 26.67 12.72
C ARG A 52 -12.76 27.63 12.70
N THR A 53 -12.54 28.87 12.28
CA THR A 53 -13.61 29.88 12.16
C THR A 53 -14.54 29.53 10.99
N VAL A 54 -13.97 29.06 9.88
CA VAL A 54 -14.77 28.56 8.74
C VAL A 54 -15.63 27.36 9.17
N ALA A 55 -15.09 26.47 10.02
CA ALA A 55 -15.83 25.34 10.58
C ALA A 55 -17.03 25.81 11.44
N VAL A 56 -16.83 26.86 12.25
CA VAL A 56 -17.92 27.45 13.03
C VAL A 56 -18.97 28.10 12.12
N LEU A 57 -18.56 28.84 11.10
CA LEU A 57 -19.46 29.49 10.15
C LEU A 57 -20.28 28.48 9.36
N SER A 58 -19.72 27.29 9.07
CA SER A 58 -20.45 26.22 8.36
C SER A 58 -21.53 25.52 9.20
N ASN A 59 -21.62 25.81 10.51
CA ASN A 59 -22.58 25.17 11.41
C ASN A 59 -23.72 26.12 11.80
N PRO A 60 -24.97 25.77 11.52
CA PRO A 60 -26.13 26.58 11.89
C PRO A 60 -26.30 26.68 13.42
N LEU A 61 -25.75 25.76 14.20
CA LEU A 61 -25.79 25.73 15.67
C LEU A 61 -24.62 26.46 16.34
N ARG A 62 -24.00 27.41 15.67
CA ARG A 62 -22.83 28.16 16.14
C ARG A 62 -23.01 28.91 17.48
N TYR A 63 -24.26 29.14 17.92
CA TYR A 63 -24.55 29.69 19.25
C TYR A 63 -24.19 28.74 20.40
N ALA A 64 -23.96 27.44 20.11
CA ALA A 64 -23.59 26.42 21.11
C ALA A 64 -22.10 26.36 21.38
N PHE A 65 -21.27 27.12 20.64
CA PHE A 65 -19.83 27.14 20.82
C PHE A 65 -19.39 28.07 21.97
N ASP A 66 -18.13 27.83 22.43
CA ASP A 66 -17.55 28.60 23.52
C ASP A 66 -17.32 30.08 23.20
N GLU A 67 -16.89 30.85 24.21
CA GLU A 67 -16.74 32.32 24.06
C GLU A 67 -15.63 32.68 23.06
N GLU A 68 -14.60 31.82 22.86
CA GLU A 68 -13.53 32.07 21.88
C GLU A 68 -14.09 31.89 20.44
N ALA A 69 -14.85 30.85 20.21
CA ALA A 69 -15.56 30.64 18.95
C ALA A 69 -16.60 31.75 18.68
N LYS A 70 -17.30 32.19 19.70
CA LYS A 70 -18.23 33.35 19.58
C LYS A 70 -17.47 34.63 19.19
N ARG A 71 -16.32 34.91 19.77
CA ARG A 71 -15.48 36.08 19.40
C ARG A 71 -14.99 35.99 17.97
N ALA A 72 -14.54 34.79 17.54
CA ALA A 72 -14.12 34.55 16.16
C ALA A 72 -15.25 34.74 15.15
N THR A 73 -16.50 34.44 15.56
CA THR A 73 -17.71 34.63 14.72
C THR A 73 -18.29 36.02 14.78
N GLN A 74 -18.06 36.79 15.84
CA GLN A 74 -18.56 38.17 15.95
C GLN A 74 -18.05 39.08 14.82
N PHE A 75 -16.90 38.85 14.29
CA PHE A 75 -16.39 39.54 13.09
C PHE A 75 -17.11 39.14 11.81
N ALA A 76 -17.63 37.91 11.74
CA ALA A 76 -18.30 37.38 10.56
C ALA A 76 -19.83 37.60 10.59
N VAL A 77 -20.43 37.96 11.74
CA VAL A 77 -21.88 38.08 11.96
C VAL A 77 -22.41 39.52 11.75
N ALA A 78 -21.67 40.37 11.04
CA ALA A 78 -22.21 41.67 10.59
C ALA A 78 -23.24 41.56 9.46
N LYS A 79 -23.48 40.36 8.88
CA LYS A 79 -24.59 40.10 7.94
C LYS A 79 -25.77 39.48 8.65
N PRO A 80 -27.01 39.88 8.30
CA PRO A 80 -28.25 39.28 8.82
C PRO A 80 -28.23 37.77 8.58
N MET A 81 -28.78 37.01 9.52
CA MET A 81 -28.88 35.55 9.50
C MET A 81 -29.87 34.98 8.47
N ASP A 82 -30.31 35.76 7.49
CA ASP A 82 -31.29 35.34 6.51
C ASP A 82 -30.73 34.46 5.39
N ASP A 83 -29.40 34.36 5.28
CA ASP A 83 -28.73 33.50 4.28
C ASP A 83 -27.76 32.55 4.98
N PRO A 84 -28.13 31.28 5.14
CA PRO A 84 -27.21 30.30 5.78
C PRO A 84 -25.98 30.14 4.91
N PRO A 85 -24.75 30.09 5.50
CA PRO A 85 -23.50 29.91 4.75
C PRO A 85 -23.36 28.49 4.16
N VAL A 86 -24.41 27.68 4.31
CA VAL A 86 -24.54 26.32 3.78
C VAL A 86 -25.53 26.36 2.64
N ALA A 87 -25.13 25.93 1.46
CA ALA A 87 -25.98 25.89 0.29
C ALA A 87 -27.21 24.96 0.50
N PRO A 88 -28.35 25.22 -0.15
CA PRO A 88 -29.50 24.33 -0.06
C PRO A 88 -29.16 22.89 -0.42
N GLY A 89 -29.44 21.95 0.49
CA GLY A 89 -29.13 20.54 0.34
C GLY A 89 -27.69 20.13 0.73
N GLU A 90 -26.89 21.07 1.23
CA GLU A 90 -25.54 20.80 1.75
C GLU A 90 -25.60 20.51 3.26
N GLU A 91 -24.86 19.49 3.71
CA GLU A 91 -24.77 19.13 5.13
C GLU A 91 -24.06 20.25 5.93
N PRO A 92 -24.56 20.62 7.14
CA PRO A 92 -23.86 21.54 8.01
C PRO A 92 -22.48 21.04 8.46
N GLY A 93 -21.60 21.98 8.81
CA GLY A 93 -20.25 21.67 9.27
C GLY A 93 -19.23 21.48 8.13
N LEU A 94 -17.95 21.45 8.47
CA LEU A 94 -16.87 21.11 7.53
C LEU A 94 -16.77 19.59 7.42
N GLU A 95 -17.72 18.97 6.76
CA GLU A 95 -17.74 17.54 6.44
C GLU A 95 -17.72 17.36 4.93
N GLY A 96 -16.92 16.42 4.47
CA GLY A 96 -16.87 15.99 3.08
C GLY A 96 -17.07 14.49 2.97
N ARG A 97 -18.02 14.05 2.16
CA ARG A 97 -18.30 12.65 1.92
C ARG A 97 -18.26 12.35 0.42
N ASP A 98 -17.54 11.29 0.06
CA ASP A 98 -17.53 10.81 -1.31
C ASP A 98 -17.29 9.30 -1.37
N TYR A 99 -17.69 8.72 -2.48
CA TYR A 99 -17.51 7.32 -2.79
C TYR A 99 -16.73 7.20 -4.09
N TYR A 100 -15.84 6.22 -4.14
CA TYR A 100 -15.08 5.94 -5.34
C TYR A 100 -15.26 4.48 -5.77
N SER A 101 -15.75 4.29 -6.97
CA SER A 101 -15.80 2.98 -7.64
C SER A 101 -14.97 3.06 -8.92
N PRO A 102 -13.88 2.28 -9.04
CA PRO A 102 -13.07 2.27 -10.24
C PRO A 102 -13.85 1.58 -11.39
N PRO A 103 -13.73 2.05 -12.63
CA PRO A 103 -14.38 1.44 -13.79
C PRO A 103 -13.82 0.06 -14.10
N ARG A 104 -12.56 -0.22 -13.71
CA ARG A 104 -11.84 -1.49 -13.88
C ARG A 104 -10.81 -1.65 -12.77
N SER A 105 -10.36 -2.90 -12.56
CA SER A 105 -9.22 -3.20 -11.69
C SER A 105 -7.92 -2.62 -12.27
N THR A 106 -7.01 -2.24 -11.38
CA THR A 106 -5.64 -1.84 -11.70
C THR A 106 -4.70 -2.92 -11.19
N PHE A 107 -3.67 -3.22 -11.96
CA PHE A 107 -2.70 -4.24 -11.63
C PHE A 107 -1.33 -3.60 -11.42
N ALA A 108 -0.70 -3.91 -10.30
CA ALA A 108 0.70 -3.63 -10.08
C ALA A 108 1.55 -4.53 -10.98
N ALA A 109 2.78 -4.12 -11.23
CA ALA A 109 3.78 -4.92 -11.91
C ALA A 109 5.06 -4.93 -11.08
N GLY A 110 5.88 -5.96 -11.23
CA GLY A 110 7.14 -6.04 -10.53
C GLY A 110 8.01 -7.17 -11.05
N MET A 111 9.29 -7.07 -10.74
CA MET A 111 10.28 -8.10 -10.99
C MET A 111 11.01 -8.38 -9.68
N HIS A 112 11.21 -9.66 -9.37
CA HIS A 112 11.96 -10.12 -8.22
C HIS A 112 13.15 -10.94 -8.68
N ALA A 113 14.25 -10.86 -7.94
CA ALA A 113 15.44 -11.66 -8.13
C ALA A 113 15.99 -12.12 -6.78
N ALA A 114 16.48 -13.34 -6.71
CA ALA A 114 17.11 -13.90 -5.51
C ALA A 114 18.43 -14.59 -5.85
N ILE A 115 19.34 -14.54 -4.89
CA ILE A 115 20.56 -15.37 -4.87
C ILE A 115 20.43 -16.26 -3.64
N VAL A 116 20.55 -17.56 -3.85
CA VAL A 116 20.50 -18.56 -2.78
C VAL A 116 21.81 -19.31 -2.67
N ASP A 117 22.09 -19.82 -1.49
CA ASP A 117 23.10 -20.80 -1.19
C ASP A 117 22.41 -22.07 -0.69
N VAL A 118 22.74 -23.22 -1.25
CA VAL A 118 22.17 -24.51 -0.84
C VAL A 118 23.31 -25.37 -0.32
N ASP A 119 23.25 -25.68 0.97
CA ASP A 119 24.29 -26.52 1.61
C ASP A 119 24.28 -27.93 0.98
N PRO A 120 25.44 -28.41 0.51
CA PRO A 120 25.50 -29.70 -0.17
C PRO A 120 25.21 -30.89 0.74
N ASP A 121 25.52 -30.78 2.05
CA ASP A 121 25.40 -31.87 3.00
C ASP A 121 24.06 -31.92 3.69
N THR A 122 23.51 -30.73 4.04
CA THR A 122 22.24 -30.60 4.80
C THR A 122 21.06 -30.24 3.94
N ALA A 123 21.27 -29.76 2.71
CA ALA A 123 20.26 -29.17 1.83
C ALA A 123 19.57 -27.94 2.45
N GLU A 124 20.15 -27.29 3.46
CA GLU A 124 19.66 -26.03 3.99
C GLU A 124 19.79 -24.93 2.93
N VAL A 125 18.72 -24.17 2.75
CA VAL A 125 18.67 -23.05 1.79
C VAL A 125 18.80 -21.73 2.54
N ARG A 126 19.78 -20.93 2.14
CA ARG A 126 19.96 -19.56 2.62
C ARG A 126 19.71 -18.57 1.48
N VAL A 127 18.82 -17.64 1.70
CA VAL A 127 18.61 -16.54 0.76
C VAL A 127 19.66 -15.47 1.06
N LEU A 128 20.67 -15.36 0.20
CA LEU A 128 21.80 -14.44 0.40
C LEU A 128 21.47 -13.01 0.03
N LYS A 129 20.70 -12.81 -1.07
CA LYS A 129 20.25 -11.52 -1.55
C LYS A 129 18.86 -11.63 -2.14
N TYR A 130 18.10 -10.57 -1.97
CA TYR A 130 16.78 -10.44 -2.58
C TYR A 130 16.59 -9.01 -3.12
N ALA A 131 16.18 -8.88 -4.36
CA ALA A 131 15.95 -7.59 -4.99
C ALA A 131 14.55 -7.53 -5.62
N VAL A 132 13.91 -6.37 -5.51
CA VAL A 132 12.56 -6.11 -6.04
C VAL A 132 12.54 -4.77 -6.76
N VAL A 133 12.08 -4.77 -8.00
CA VAL A 133 11.64 -3.55 -8.69
C VAL A 133 10.12 -3.61 -8.81
N HIS A 134 9.45 -2.60 -8.28
CA HIS A 134 8.00 -2.60 -8.15
C HIS A 134 7.34 -1.37 -8.75
N ASP A 135 6.19 -1.52 -9.40
CA ASP A 135 5.35 -0.45 -9.95
C ASP A 135 3.93 -0.56 -9.40
N CYS A 136 3.61 0.24 -8.40
CA CYS A 136 2.25 0.41 -7.90
C CYS A 136 1.57 1.71 -8.39
N GLY A 137 2.00 2.23 -9.52
CA GLY A 137 1.59 3.54 -10.01
C GLY A 137 2.23 4.65 -9.21
N ARG A 138 1.48 5.72 -8.92
CA ARG A 138 1.99 6.82 -8.10
C ARG A 138 2.26 6.37 -6.66
N LEU A 139 3.45 6.65 -6.16
CA LEU A 139 3.84 6.42 -4.76
C LEU A 139 3.22 7.50 -3.87
N ILE A 140 2.19 7.15 -3.10
CA ILE A 140 1.57 8.08 -2.15
C ILE A 140 2.44 8.23 -0.88
N ASN A 141 2.95 7.11 -0.39
CA ASN A 141 3.89 7.08 0.73
C ASN A 141 4.96 6.01 0.47
N PRO A 142 6.17 6.41 0.02
CA PRO A 142 7.23 5.48 -0.33
C PRO A 142 7.60 4.52 0.81
N ARG A 143 7.67 5.01 2.06
CA ARG A 143 8.03 4.17 3.22
C ARG A 143 7.00 3.07 3.50
N ILE A 144 5.70 3.36 3.29
CA ILE A 144 4.65 2.36 3.47
C ILE A 144 4.74 1.33 2.35
N VAL A 145 4.96 1.75 1.10
CA VAL A 145 5.10 0.83 -0.04
C VAL A 145 6.31 -0.08 0.15
N GLU A 146 7.46 0.46 0.55
CA GLU A 146 8.66 -0.31 0.87
C GLU A 146 8.39 -1.33 1.98
N GLY A 147 7.73 -0.90 3.07
CA GLY A 147 7.35 -1.79 4.17
C GLY A 147 6.41 -2.93 3.72
N GLN A 148 5.47 -2.67 2.79
CA GLN A 148 4.61 -3.71 2.22
C GLN A 148 5.42 -4.71 1.37
N ILE A 149 6.39 -4.24 0.59
CA ILE A 149 7.25 -5.12 -0.21
C ILE A 149 8.12 -5.99 0.71
N HIS A 150 8.79 -5.40 1.69
CA HIS A 150 9.63 -6.14 2.64
C HIS A 150 8.81 -7.20 3.41
N GLY A 151 7.64 -6.80 3.92
CA GLY A 151 6.74 -7.73 4.61
C GLY A 151 6.24 -8.85 3.70
N GLY A 152 5.88 -8.53 2.46
CA GLY A 152 5.46 -9.50 1.46
C GLY A 152 6.57 -10.50 1.10
N VAL A 153 7.80 -10.03 0.90
CA VAL A 153 8.94 -10.90 0.63
C VAL A 153 9.23 -11.81 1.82
N ALA A 154 9.25 -11.26 3.05
CA ALA A 154 9.46 -12.06 4.26
C ALA A 154 8.41 -13.16 4.42
N GLN A 155 7.12 -12.82 4.21
CA GLN A 155 6.04 -13.79 4.20
C GLN A 155 6.23 -14.84 3.11
N GLY A 156 6.62 -14.43 1.91
CA GLY A 156 6.86 -15.35 0.79
C GLY A 156 8.03 -16.30 1.02
N ILE A 157 9.11 -15.85 1.68
CA ILE A 157 10.22 -16.72 2.12
C ILE A 157 9.71 -17.74 3.13
N GLY A 158 8.87 -17.32 4.08
CA GLY A 158 8.21 -18.23 5.03
C GLY A 158 7.44 -19.33 4.33
N GLY A 159 6.53 -18.97 3.42
CA GLY A 159 5.74 -19.93 2.65
C GLY A 159 6.56 -20.80 1.70
N ALA A 160 7.70 -20.30 1.19
CA ALA A 160 8.55 -21.04 0.28
C ALA A 160 9.41 -22.11 0.99
N LEU A 161 9.92 -21.81 2.19
CA LEU A 161 10.96 -22.62 2.82
C LEU A 161 10.54 -23.27 4.16
N TYR A 162 9.57 -22.68 4.90
CA TYR A 162 9.34 -23.04 6.29
C TYR A 162 7.92 -23.48 6.61
N GLU A 163 6.91 -22.71 6.17
CA GLU A 163 5.53 -22.84 6.65
C GLU A 163 4.83 -24.04 6.03
N ARG A 164 4.46 -25.01 6.89
CA ARG A 164 3.73 -26.20 6.47
C ARG A 164 2.69 -26.59 7.51
N MET A 165 1.46 -26.76 7.08
CA MET A 165 0.40 -27.38 7.88
C MET A 165 0.45 -28.90 7.70
N VAL A 166 0.61 -29.64 8.82
CA VAL A 166 0.73 -31.10 8.82
C VAL A 166 -0.49 -31.70 9.48
N TYR A 167 -1.18 -32.58 8.78
CA TYR A 167 -2.37 -33.28 9.28
C TYR A 167 -2.12 -34.79 9.35
N ASP A 168 -2.72 -35.45 10.32
CA ASP A 168 -2.76 -36.91 10.38
C ASP A 168 -3.84 -37.49 9.44
N GLY A 169 -3.93 -38.84 9.41
CA GLY A 169 -4.91 -39.53 8.58
C GLY A 169 -6.38 -39.31 8.98
N ALA A 170 -6.64 -38.76 10.16
CA ALA A 170 -7.96 -38.38 10.65
C ALA A 170 -8.27 -36.89 10.43
N GLY A 171 -7.36 -36.12 9.83
CA GLY A 171 -7.52 -34.68 9.59
C GLY A 171 -7.20 -33.81 10.80
N GLN A 172 -6.54 -34.35 11.85
CA GLN A 172 -6.09 -33.57 13.00
C GLN A 172 -4.81 -32.83 12.63
N LEU A 173 -4.79 -31.51 12.88
CA LEU A 173 -3.59 -30.69 12.74
C LEU A 173 -2.55 -31.06 13.79
N LEU A 174 -1.36 -31.44 13.37
CA LEU A 174 -0.28 -31.92 14.23
C LEU A 174 0.65 -30.80 14.73
N ASN A 175 0.80 -29.72 13.96
CA ASN A 175 1.68 -28.59 14.28
C ASN A 175 0.89 -27.31 14.52
N ALA A 176 0.02 -27.33 15.55
CA ALA A 176 -0.92 -26.26 15.85
C ALA A 176 -0.33 -25.09 16.68
N SER A 177 0.96 -25.16 17.04
CA SER A 177 1.61 -24.14 17.86
C SER A 177 2.90 -23.64 17.20
N PHE A 178 3.38 -22.45 17.62
CA PHE A 178 4.67 -21.92 17.16
C PHE A 178 5.91 -22.74 17.58
N MET A 179 5.74 -23.78 18.39
CA MET A 179 6.81 -24.74 18.67
C MET A 179 7.05 -25.69 17.49
N ASP A 180 6.01 -25.97 16.72
CA ASP A 180 6.00 -26.99 15.67
C ASP A 180 5.75 -26.41 14.29
N PHE A 181 5.11 -25.22 14.21
CA PHE A 181 4.90 -24.48 12.98
C PHE A 181 6.05 -23.49 12.78
N LEU A 182 6.86 -23.76 11.78
CA LEU A 182 8.04 -22.95 11.47
C LEU A 182 7.64 -21.65 10.78
N MET A 183 8.17 -20.55 11.31
CA MET A 183 8.11 -19.22 10.67
C MET A 183 9.52 -18.63 10.61
N PRO A 184 9.87 -17.86 9.57
CA PRO A 184 11.19 -17.28 9.50
C PRO A 184 11.42 -16.23 10.59
N TYR A 185 12.60 -16.25 11.18
CA TYR A 185 13.07 -15.18 12.07
C TYR A 185 13.76 -14.08 11.26
N ALA A 186 13.97 -12.93 11.89
CA ALA A 186 14.62 -11.79 11.24
C ALA A 186 16.05 -12.10 10.71
N THR A 187 16.72 -13.07 11.30
CA THR A 187 18.06 -13.52 10.89
C THR A 187 18.06 -14.37 9.63
N GLU A 188 16.91 -14.91 9.23
CA GLU A 188 16.74 -15.76 8.05
C GLU A 188 16.25 -14.96 6.83
N ILE A 189 15.81 -13.73 7.07
CA ILE A 189 15.40 -12.81 6.01
C ILE A 189 16.61 -11.97 5.58
N PRO A 190 17.01 -12.00 4.30
CA PRO A 190 18.11 -11.20 3.80
C PRO A 190 17.77 -9.71 3.80
N HIS A 191 18.77 -8.86 3.61
CA HIS A 191 18.50 -7.49 3.20
C HIS A 191 17.79 -7.48 1.84
N ILE A 192 16.62 -6.81 1.79
CA ILE A 192 15.82 -6.73 0.57
C ILE A 192 16.10 -5.37 -0.08
N GLU A 193 16.71 -5.41 -1.26
CA GLU A 193 16.93 -4.21 -2.08
C GLU A 193 15.65 -3.89 -2.84
N THR A 194 15.15 -2.66 -2.73
CA THR A 194 13.91 -2.24 -3.41
C THR A 194 14.15 -1.03 -4.29
N ASP A 195 13.54 -1.04 -5.47
CA ASP A 195 13.45 0.12 -6.35
C ASP A 195 12.03 0.23 -6.90
N HIS A 196 11.66 1.42 -7.36
CA HIS A 196 10.31 1.72 -7.76
C HIS A 196 10.26 2.34 -9.15
N LEU A 197 9.30 1.87 -9.95
CA LEU A 197 8.84 2.53 -11.16
C LEU A 197 7.48 3.15 -10.91
N GLU A 198 7.23 4.32 -11.47
CA GLU A 198 5.94 4.97 -11.40
C GLU A 198 5.31 5.05 -12.78
N THR A 199 4.39 4.12 -13.07
CA THR A 199 3.52 4.18 -14.25
C THR A 199 2.09 4.46 -13.79
N PRO A 200 1.68 5.75 -13.68
CA PRO A 200 0.37 6.10 -13.15
C PRO A 200 -0.77 5.47 -13.93
N SER A 201 -1.73 4.88 -13.22
CA SER A 201 -2.93 4.33 -13.85
C SER A 201 -3.85 5.45 -14.34
N PRO A 202 -4.31 5.43 -15.59
CA PRO A 202 -5.31 6.38 -16.08
C PRO A 202 -6.73 6.12 -15.54
N LEU A 203 -6.94 4.99 -14.85
CA LEU A 203 -8.26 4.53 -14.41
C LEU A 203 -8.70 5.14 -13.08
N ASN A 204 -7.86 5.92 -12.43
CA ASN A 204 -8.22 6.58 -11.18
C ASN A 204 -7.50 7.93 -10.99
N PRO A 205 -8.12 8.87 -10.23
CA PRO A 205 -7.61 10.24 -10.09
C PRO A 205 -6.21 10.37 -9.48
N LEU A 206 -5.80 9.42 -8.66
CA LEU A 206 -4.48 9.43 -8.01
C LEU A 206 -3.41 8.68 -8.82
N GLY A 207 -3.79 7.94 -9.85
CA GLY A 207 -2.86 7.15 -10.64
C GLY A 207 -2.28 5.93 -9.90
N ILE A 208 -2.89 5.51 -8.80
CA ILE A 208 -2.41 4.43 -7.95
C ILE A 208 -2.82 3.04 -8.47
N LYS A 209 -2.03 2.03 -8.13
CA LYS A 209 -2.32 0.61 -8.31
C LYS A 209 -2.25 -0.10 -6.96
N GLY A 210 -2.57 -1.39 -6.91
CA GLY A 210 -2.42 -2.19 -5.70
C GLY A 210 -0.96 -2.35 -5.29
N ALA A 211 -0.69 -2.43 -3.98
CA ALA A 211 0.68 -2.64 -3.46
C ALA A 211 0.74 -3.67 -2.33
N GLY A 212 -0.40 -4.03 -1.71
CA GLY A 212 -0.41 -4.86 -0.50
C GLY A 212 0.13 -6.27 -0.68
N GLU A 213 -0.21 -6.94 -1.78
CA GLU A 213 0.15 -8.35 -2.02
C GLU A 213 1.25 -8.51 -3.08
N ALA A 214 1.59 -7.45 -3.80
CA ALA A 214 2.55 -7.54 -4.89
C ALA A 214 3.94 -8.03 -4.44
N GLY A 215 4.32 -7.74 -3.20
CA GLY A 215 5.59 -8.19 -2.61
C GLY A 215 5.64 -9.69 -2.32
N VAL A 216 4.52 -10.41 -2.19
CA VAL A 216 4.52 -11.84 -1.84
C VAL A 216 4.34 -12.76 -3.05
N ILE A 217 3.60 -12.32 -4.06
CA ILE A 217 3.15 -13.17 -5.18
C ILE A 217 4.28 -13.95 -5.86
N PRO A 218 5.42 -13.34 -6.27
CA PRO A 218 6.43 -14.07 -7.04
C PRO A 218 7.48 -14.78 -6.18
N VAL A 219 7.48 -14.61 -4.86
CA VAL A 219 8.61 -15.00 -4.00
C VAL A 219 8.87 -16.49 -4.06
N SER A 220 7.86 -17.31 -3.90
CA SER A 220 8.03 -18.78 -3.94
C SER A 220 8.59 -19.26 -5.28
N ALA A 221 8.11 -18.68 -6.38
CA ALA A 221 8.58 -19.02 -7.72
C ALA A 221 10.04 -18.59 -7.95
N VAL A 222 10.41 -17.40 -7.44
CA VAL A 222 11.78 -16.88 -7.56
C VAL A 222 12.76 -17.73 -6.76
N ILE A 223 12.40 -18.12 -5.53
CA ILE A 223 13.22 -18.99 -4.69
C ILE A 223 13.35 -20.38 -5.31
N ALA A 224 12.23 -20.97 -5.80
CA ALA A 224 12.27 -22.24 -6.49
C ALA A 224 13.21 -22.18 -7.70
N ALA A 225 13.10 -21.17 -8.56
CA ALA A 225 13.95 -20.99 -9.73
C ALA A 225 15.44 -20.85 -9.36
N ALA A 226 15.74 -20.13 -8.26
CA ALA A 226 17.11 -19.99 -7.78
C ALA A 226 17.70 -21.32 -7.27
N ILE A 227 16.90 -22.14 -6.58
CA ILE A 227 17.31 -23.48 -6.13
C ILE A 227 17.45 -24.42 -7.32
N GLU A 228 16.51 -24.37 -8.27
CA GLU A 228 16.61 -25.16 -9.50
C GLU A 228 17.88 -24.85 -10.30
N ASP A 229 18.28 -23.58 -10.35
CA ASP A 229 19.52 -23.17 -11.02
C ASP A 229 20.77 -23.67 -10.29
N ALA A 230 20.75 -23.62 -8.96
CA ALA A 230 21.85 -24.11 -8.12
C ALA A 230 22.02 -25.63 -8.17
N GLU A 231 20.93 -26.37 -8.12
CA GLU A 231 20.90 -27.81 -7.91
C GLU A 231 20.70 -28.63 -9.21
N GLY A 232 20.20 -28.03 -10.27
CA GLY A 232 19.84 -28.75 -11.48
C GLY A 232 18.61 -29.67 -11.34
N ILE A 233 17.85 -29.55 -10.27
CA ILE A 233 16.61 -30.29 -9.99
C ILE A 233 15.38 -29.46 -10.34
N ARG A 234 14.22 -30.11 -10.53
CA ARG A 234 12.96 -29.43 -10.73
C ARG A 234 12.15 -29.41 -9.44
N ILE A 235 11.62 -28.23 -9.10
CA ILE A 235 10.77 -28.02 -7.93
C ILE A 235 9.34 -27.79 -8.38
N ASP A 236 8.41 -28.60 -7.90
CA ASP A 236 6.99 -28.57 -8.27
C ASP A 236 6.04 -28.45 -7.05
N ALA A 237 6.60 -28.41 -5.84
CA ALA A 237 5.84 -28.31 -4.60
C ALA A 237 6.47 -27.36 -3.58
N MET A 238 5.62 -26.80 -2.71
CA MET A 238 5.99 -25.95 -1.58
C MET A 238 5.45 -26.53 -0.27
N PRO A 239 6.10 -26.28 0.86
CA PRO A 239 7.40 -25.60 1.04
C PRO A 239 8.57 -26.48 0.57
N ILE A 240 9.65 -25.82 0.15
CA ILE A 240 10.89 -26.48 -0.30
C ILE A 240 11.75 -26.76 0.94
N SER A 241 11.45 -27.82 1.65
CA SER A 241 12.23 -28.21 2.83
C SER A 241 13.55 -28.89 2.44
N PRO A 242 14.56 -28.91 3.34
CA PRO A 242 15.79 -29.68 3.11
C PRO A 242 15.55 -31.14 2.75
N ASP A 243 14.58 -31.76 3.41
CA ASP A 243 14.14 -33.14 3.14
C ASP A 243 13.59 -33.30 1.71
N GLU A 244 12.85 -32.32 1.20
CA GLU A 244 12.33 -32.34 -0.18
C GLU A 244 13.47 -32.21 -1.21
N ILE A 245 14.41 -31.29 -1.00
CA ILE A 245 15.59 -31.11 -1.86
C ILE A 245 16.40 -32.41 -1.90
N PHE A 246 16.61 -33.03 -0.74
CA PHE A 246 17.34 -34.30 -0.65
C PHE A 246 16.65 -35.41 -1.43
N ARG A 247 15.31 -35.56 -1.32
CA ARG A 247 14.54 -36.51 -2.13
C ARG A 247 14.65 -36.24 -3.62
N LEU A 248 14.59 -34.97 -4.04
CA LEU A 248 14.70 -34.58 -5.44
C LEU A 248 16.10 -34.88 -5.97
N ARG A 249 17.19 -34.67 -5.20
CA ARG A 249 18.56 -35.09 -5.54
C ARG A 249 18.64 -36.60 -5.76
N LEU A 250 18.03 -37.42 -4.90
CA LEU A 250 18.02 -38.88 -5.03
C LEU A 250 17.28 -39.32 -6.30
N ARG A 251 16.12 -38.73 -6.61
CA ARG A 251 15.37 -39.03 -7.85
C ARG A 251 16.18 -38.66 -9.09
N ALA A 252 16.82 -37.48 -9.06
CA ALA A 252 17.68 -37.05 -10.17
C ALA A 252 18.83 -38.01 -10.40
N ALA A 253 19.49 -38.49 -9.34
CA ALA A 253 20.57 -39.47 -9.41
C ALA A 253 20.11 -40.86 -9.92
N ALA A 254 18.86 -41.25 -9.63
CA ALA A 254 18.25 -42.49 -10.12
C ALA A 254 17.76 -42.40 -11.59
N GLY A 255 17.79 -41.23 -12.22
CA GLY A 255 17.31 -41.02 -13.58
C GLY A 255 15.76 -40.90 -13.69
N ASP A 256 15.07 -40.82 -12.55
CA ASP A 256 13.60 -40.71 -12.45
C ASP A 256 13.10 -39.25 -12.46
N ALA A 257 13.99 -38.28 -12.62
CA ALA A 257 13.64 -36.88 -12.64
C ALA A 257 13.38 -36.38 -14.07
N GLU A 258 12.30 -35.62 -14.23
CA GLU A 258 12.06 -34.88 -15.47
C GLU A 258 13.17 -33.82 -15.63
N PRO A 259 13.94 -33.83 -16.75
CA PRO A 259 15.04 -32.90 -16.91
C PRO A 259 14.52 -31.45 -16.96
N LEU A 260 15.22 -30.53 -16.30
CA LEU A 260 15.00 -29.11 -16.46
C LEU A 260 15.11 -28.75 -17.95
N ASN A 261 14.00 -28.38 -18.57
CA ASN A 261 14.01 -27.88 -19.92
C ASN A 261 14.61 -26.45 -19.89
N ARG A 262 15.95 -26.38 -19.83
CA ARG A 262 16.67 -25.11 -20.00
C ARG A 262 16.43 -24.67 -21.45
N ALA A 263 15.38 -23.88 -21.67
CA ALA A 263 15.29 -23.09 -22.86
C ALA A 263 16.56 -22.22 -22.92
N ARG A 264 17.56 -22.67 -23.67
CA ARG A 264 18.73 -21.85 -24.00
C ARG A 264 18.19 -20.70 -24.84
N GLY A 265 17.83 -19.62 -24.18
CA GLY A 265 17.65 -18.34 -24.84
C GLY A 265 19.02 -17.95 -25.39
N SER A 266 19.22 -18.27 -26.67
CA SER A 266 20.28 -17.62 -27.45
C SER A 266 19.92 -16.15 -27.47
N VAL A 267 20.65 -15.36 -26.70
CA VAL A 267 20.66 -13.90 -26.89
C VAL A 267 21.23 -13.66 -28.28
N PRO A 268 20.50 -13.08 -29.23
CA PRO A 268 21.07 -12.70 -30.50
C PRO A 268 22.13 -11.62 -30.24
N SER A 269 23.29 -11.82 -30.81
CA SER A 269 24.44 -10.91 -30.83
C SER A 269 24.10 -9.56 -31.44
#